data_33dd30cd7781fb49656ac2803eb19e0a
#
_entry.id   33dd30cd7781fb49656ac2803eb19e0a
#
_cell.length_a   1.000
_cell.length_b   1.000
_cell.length_c   1.000
_cell.angle_alpha   90.00
_cell.angle_beta   90.00
_cell.angle_gamma   90.00
#
_symmetry.space_group_name_H-M   'P 1'
#
loop_
_entity.id
_entity.type
_entity.pdbx_description
1 polymer ?
#
loop_
_entity_poly.entity_id
_entity_poly.type
_entity_poly.pdbx_seq_one_letter_code
_entity_poly.pdbx_strand_id
1 'polypeptide(L)'
;FARFSQNPAYHTQLSQPIETVMLALNTAKAPTNELAVREALNYAVNKKSLIDNALYGTQQVADTLFAPSVPYANLGLKPRQYDPQKAKALLEKAGWTLPAGKDIREKNGQPLRIELSFIGTDALSKSMAEIIQADMRQIGADVSLIGEEESSIYARQRDGRFGMIFHRTWGAPYDPHAFLSSMRVPSHADFQAQQGLADKPLIDKEIGEVLATHDETQRQALYRDILTRLHDEAVYLPISYISMMVVSKPELGNIPYAPIATEIPFEQIKPVKP
;
A
#
# COMPACT_ATOMS: atom_id res chain seq x y z
N PHE A 1 0.71 -20.66 6.68
CA PHE A 1 0.90 -20.19 8.05
C PHE A 1 -0.34 -20.52 8.90
N ALA A 2 -1.53 -20.06 8.58
CA ALA A 2 -2.75 -20.28 9.35
C ALA A 2 -3.03 -21.76 9.69
N ARG A 3 -2.76 -22.68 8.74
CA ARG A 3 -2.88 -24.13 8.98
C ARG A 3 -1.90 -24.63 10.06
N PHE A 4 -0.70 -24.09 10.09
CA PHE A 4 0.33 -24.52 11.05
C PHE A 4 0.12 -23.90 12.44
N SER A 5 -0.41 -22.67 12.52
CA SER A 5 -0.65 -21.99 13.79
C SER A 5 -1.70 -22.69 14.67
N GLN A 6 -2.54 -23.53 14.08
CA GLN A 6 -3.56 -24.33 14.78
C GLN A 6 -3.06 -25.73 15.15
N ASN A 7 -1.83 -26.10 14.77
CA ASN A 7 -1.29 -27.44 15.00
C ASN A 7 -0.17 -27.37 16.05
N PRO A 8 -0.36 -27.99 17.24
CA PRO A 8 0.61 -27.94 18.34
C PRO A 8 1.95 -28.63 18.02
N ALA A 9 2.03 -29.39 16.92
CA ALA A 9 3.29 -29.98 16.45
C ALA A 9 4.25 -28.93 15.85
N TYR A 10 3.81 -27.67 15.73
CA TYR A 10 4.59 -26.58 15.16
C TYR A 10 4.55 -25.34 16.05
N HIS A 11 5.66 -24.61 16.07
CA HIS A 11 5.75 -23.26 16.59
C HIS A 11 5.64 -22.27 15.44
N THR A 12 4.79 -21.25 15.58
CA THR A 12 4.59 -20.22 14.55
C THR A 12 4.84 -18.84 15.15
N GLN A 13 5.52 -17.99 14.42
CA GLN A 13 5.78 -16.61 14.85
C GLN A 13 5.73 -15.64 13.68
N LEU A 14 5.42 -14.37 13.99
CA LEU A 14 5.42 -13.24 13.06
C LEU A 14 6.43 -12.20 13.53
N SER A 15 7.19 -11.62 12.59
CA SER A 15 8.04 -10.47 12.87
C SER A 15 7.24 -9.20 13.10
N GLN A 16 7.92 -8.13 13.49
CA GLN A 16 7.40 -6.78 13.25
C GLN A 16 7.18 -6.58 11.74
N PRO A 17 6.22 -5.71 11.35
CA PRO A 17 5.99 -5.38 9.95
C PRO A 17 7.26 -4.88 9.26
N ILE A 18 7.51 -5.37 8.05
CA ILE A 18 8.69 -5.04 7.23
C ILE A 18 8.35 -4.31 5.94
N GLU A 19 7.16 -4.56 5.40
CA GLU A 19 6.71 -4.00 4.12
C GLU A 19 5.24 -3.62 4.19
N THR A 20 4.81 -2.77 3.27
CA THR A 20 3.41 -2.38 3.10
C THR A 20 2.93 -2.79 1.72
N VAL A 21 1.81 -3.53 1.65
CA VAL A 21 1.04 -3.72 0.42
C VAL A 21 0.09 -2.55 0.27
N MET A 22 0.02 -2.00 -0.94
CA MET A 22 -0.79 -0.81 -1.23
C MET A 22 -1.23 -0.77 -2.69
N LEU A 23 -2.13 0.14 -3.01
CA LEU A 23 -2.34 0.61 -4.37
C LEU A 23 -1.62 1.96 -4.53
N ALA A 24 -0.89 2.13 -5.61
CA ALA A 24 -0.43 3.44 -6.09
C ALA A 24 -1.53 4.02 -6.99
N LEU A 25 -1.94 5.26 -6.71
CA LEU A 25 -3.00 5.98 -7.41
C LEU A 25 -2.37 7.01 -8.35
N ASN A 26 -2.69 6.93 -9.64
CA ASN A 26 -2.09 7.82 -10.64
C ASN A 26 -2.67 9.23 -10.56
N THR A 27 -1.91 10.16 -10.03
CA THR A 27 -2.34 11.57 -9.87
C THR A 27 -2.36 12.36 -11.17
N ALA A 28 -1.81 11.83 -12.26
CA ALA A 28 -1.84 12.47 -13.59
C ALA A 28 -2.97 11.97 -14.49
N LYS A 29 -3.71 10.92 -14.09
CA LYS A 29 -4.74 10.28 -14.91
C LYS A 29 -6.13 10.47 -14.30
N ALA A 30 -7.08 10.99 -15.08
CA ALA A 30 -8.48 11.06 -14.63
C ALA A 30 -9.07 9.64 -14.46
N PRO A 31 -9.95 9.42 -13.44
CA PRO A 31 -10.41 10.39 -12.45
C PRO A 31 -9.52 10.46 -11.19
N THR A 32 -8.46 9.65 -11.08
CA THR A 32 -7.57 9.60 -9.92
C THR A 32 -6.64 10.83 -9.78
N ASN A 33 -6.65 11.73 -10.78
CA ASN A 33 -6.03 13.05 -10.66
C ASN A 33 -6.73 13.97 -9.64
N GLU A 34 -8.00 13.71 -9.30
CA GLU A 34 -8.72 14.47 -8.29
C GLU A 34 -8.43 13.93 -6.88
N LEU A 35 -7.98 14.79 -5.96
CA LEU A 35 -7.70 14.41 -4.57
C LEU A 35 -8.95 13.81 -3.90
N ALA A 36 -10.13 14.42 -4.11
CA ALA A 36 -11.38 13.92 -3.52
C ALA A 36 -11.71 12.48 -3.95
N VAL A 37 -11.39 12.10 -5.19
CA VAL A 37 -11.53 10.72 -5.66
C VAL A 37 -10.55 9.82 -4.92
N ARG A 38 -9.26 10.16 -4.84
CA ARG A 38 -8.25 9.36 -4.15
C ARG A 38 -8.59 9.18 -2.67
N GLU A 39 -9.05 10.22 -2.00
CA GLU A 39 -9.50 10.13 -0.60
C GLU A 39 -10.73 9.24 -0.46
N ALA A 40 -11.72 9.38 -1.34
CA ALA A 40 -12.92 8.54 -1.32
C ALA A 40 -12.57 7.05 -1.49
N LEU A 41 -11.65 6.72 -2.40
CA LEU A 41 -11.17 5.35 -2.59
C LEU A 41 -10.50 4.79 -1.32
N ASN A 42 -9.72 5.62 -0.61
CA ASN A 42 -9.11 5.23 0.66
C ASN A 42 -10.14 4.92 1.75
N TYR A 43 -11.24 5.69 1.85
CA TYR A 43 -12.33 5.43 2.79
C TYR A 43 -13.24 4.27 2.38
N ALA A 44 -13.25 3.89 1.10
CA ALA A 44 -14.15 2.88 0.55
C ALA A 44 -13.74 1.44 0.88
N VAL A 45 -12.44 1.15 1.06
CA VAL A 45 -11.94 -0.21 1.21
C VAL A 45 -11.99 -0.68 2.66
N ASN A 46 -12.73 -1.77 2.91
CA ASN A 46 -12.74 -2.46 4.20
C ASN A 46 -11.49 -3.34 4.36
N LYS A 47 -10.37 -2.70 4.70
CA LYS A 47 -9.06 -3.36 4.83
C LYS A 47 -9.07 -4.52 5.83
N LYS A 48 -9.81 -4.38 6.93
CA LYS A 48 -9.92 -5.47 7.91
C LYS A 48 -10.60 -6.69 7.31
N SER A 49 -11.74 -6.51 6.67
CA SER A 49 -12.44 -7.60 5.99
C SER A 49 -11.59 -8.24 4.88
N LEU A 50 -10.87 -7.41 4.12
CA LEU A 50 -9.95 -7.89 3.09
C LEU A 50 -8.85 -8.79 3.69
N ILE A 51 -8.22 -8.36 4.79
CA ILE A 51 -7.16 -9.12 5.47
C ILE A 51 -7.71 -10.43 6.03
N ASP A 52 -8.87 -10.39 6.67
CA ASP A 52 -9.49 -11.59 7.26
C ASP A 52 -9.84 -12.63 6.18
N ASN A 53 -10.38 -12.19 5.05
CA ASN A 53 -10.89 -13.09 3.99
C ASN A 53 -9.83 -13.50 2.95
N ALA A 54 -8.97 -12.58 2.50
CA ALA A 54 -7.96 -12.89 1.48
C ALA A 54 -6.59 -13.26 2.08
N LEU A 55 -6.24 -12.72 3.25
CA LEU A 55 -4.92 -12.88 3.87
C LEU A 55 -4.97 -13.73 5.15
N TYR A 56 -6.09 -14.36 5.45
CA TYR A 56 -6.29 -15.25 6.61
C TYR A 56 -5.85 -14.64 7.96
N GLY A 57 -6.00 -13.31 8.11
CA GLY A 57 -5.60 -12.59 9.33
C GLY A 57 -4.10 -12.58 9.61
N THR A 58 -3.25 -12.90 8.64
CA THR A 58 -1.79 -13.00 8.84
C THR A 58 -1.05 -11.67 8.75
N GLN A 59 -1.75 -10.61 8.38
CA GLN A 59 -1.20 -9.27 8.21
C GLN A 59 -1.97 -8.25 9.05
N GLN A 60 -1.37 -7.09 9.29
CA GLN A 60 -1.99 -5.99 10.02
C GLN A 60 -2.57 -4.97 9.04
N VAL A 61 -3.65 -4.26 9.44
CA VAL A 61 -4.19 -3.15 8.65
C VAL A 61 -3.14 -2.05 8.51
N ALA A 62 -2.91 -1.60 7.27
CA ALA A 62 -2.02 -0.47 7.01
C ALA A 62 -2.81 0.84 6.88
N ASP A 63 -2.42 1.82 7.67
CA ASP A 63 -3.00 3.17 7.67
C ASP A 63 -2.08 4.20 7.00
N THR A 64 -0.79 3.90 6.90
CA THR A 64 0.25 4.76 6.35
C THR A 64 1.15 4.00 5.39
N LEU A 65 1.93 4.73 4.60
CA LEU A 65 2.85 4.15 3.62
C LEU A 65 3.88 3.20 4.25
N PHE A 66 4.35 3.51 5.45
CA PHE A 66 5.22 2.64 6.23
C PHE A 66 4.60 2.34 7.59
N ALA A 67 4.84 1.15 8.11
CA ALA A 67 4.45 0.80 9.47
C ALA A 67 5.12 1.72 10.50
N PRO A 68 4.44 2.06 11.61
CA PRO A 68 5.03 2.90 12.67
C PRO A 68 6.33 2.34 13.29
N SER A 69 6.59 1.04 13.11
CA SER A 69 7.84 0.37 13.53
C SER A 69 9.04 0.71 12.65
N VAL A 70 8.81 1.23 11.45
CA VAL A 70 9.89 1.69 10.54
C VAL A 70 10.44 3.01 11.06
N PRO A 71 11.77 3.20 11.16
CA PRO A 71 12.37 4.46 11.57
C PRO A 71 11.80 5.65 10.78
N TYR A 72 11.60 6.78 11.45
CA TYR A 72 11.02 8.02 10.91
C TYR A 72 9.55 7.96 10.47
N ALA A 73 8.89 6.80 10.50
CA ALA A 73 7.53 6.63 10.00
C ALA A 73 6.42 6.81 11.05
N ASN A 74 6.76 6.84 12.34
CA ASN A 74 5.78 7.08 13.41
C ASN A 74 5.46 8.56 13.56
N LEU A 75 4.68 9.09 12.62
CA LEU A 75 4.38 10.52 12.52
C LEU A 75 3.03 10.91 13.11
N GLY A 76 2.23 9.95 13.60
CA GLY A 76 0.88 10.21 14.09
C GLY A 76 -0.09 10.70 13.01
N LEU A 77 0.14 10.33 11.75
CA LEU A 77 -0.74 10.69 10.64
C LEU A 77 -2.14 10.11 10.86
N LYS A 78 -3.16 10.93 10.55
CA LYS A 78 -4.55 10.53 10.77
C LYS A 78 -4.96 9.42 9.79
N PRO A 79 -5.38 8.23 10.26
CA PRO A 79 -5.76 7.15 9.38
C PRO A 79 -7.05 7.45 8.62
N ARG A 80 -7.16 6.98 7.38
CA ARG A 80 -8.39 6.95 6.61
C ARG A 80 -9.07 5.61 6.84
N GLN A 81 -9.82 5.50 7.94
CA GLN A 81 -10.55 4.29 8.29
C GLN A 81 -11.73 4.05 7.35
N TYR A 82 -12.13 2.79 7.20
CA TYR A 82 -13.30 2.41 6.40
C TYR A 82 -14.54 3.20 6.77
N ASP A 83 -15.03 4.01 5.85
CA ASP A 83 -16.22 4.84 5.98
C ASP A 83 -16.81 5.11 4.59
N PRO A 84 -17.64 4.20 4.05
CA PRO A 84 -18.23 4.36 2.73
C PRO A 84 -19.20 5.54 2.64
N GLN A 85 -19.77 6.01 3.76
CA GLN A 85 -20.63 7.20 3.73
C GLN A 85 -19.82 8.46 3.54
N LYS A 86 -18.67 8.55 4.20
CA LYS A 86 -17.72 9.65 3.99
C LYS A 86 -17.17 9.64 2.57
N ALA A 87 -16.84 8.46 2.03
CA ALA A 87 -16.42 8.33 0.63
C ALA A 87 -17.46 8.88 -0.34
N LYS A 88 -18.73 8.51 -0.15
CA LYS A 88 -19.84 9.03 -0.97
C LYS A 88 -19.98 10.55 -0.86
N ALA A 89 -19.90 11.09 0.36
CA ALA A 89 -19.99 12.53 0.60
C ALA A 89 -18.86 13.32 -0.07
N LEU A 90 -17.62 12.79 -0.04
CA LEU A 90 -16.48 13.39 -0.74
C LEU A 90 -16.69 13.43 -2.26
N LEU A 91 -17.16 12.32 -2.83
CA LEU A 91 -17.46 12.24 -4.26
C LEU A 91 -18.57 13.21 -4.66
N GLU A 92 -19.66 13.26 -3.89
CA GLU A 92 -20.78 14.16 -4.15
C GLU A 92 -20.35 15.63 -4.13
N LYS A 93 -19.57 16.01 -3.10
CA LYS A 93 -19.03 17.38 -2.97
C LYS A 93 -18.11 17.74 -4.15
N ALA A 94 -17.41 16.76 -4.71
CA ALA A 94 -16.54 16.95 -5.87
C ALA A 94 -17.28 16.94 -7.22
N GLY A 95 -18.62 16.79 -7.20
CA GLY A 95 -19.45 16.79 -8.40
C GLY A 95 -19.63 15.41 -9.06
N TRP A 96 -19.17 14.35 -8.41
CA TRP A 96 -19.43 12.96 -8.82
C TRP A 96 -20.78 12.52 -8.26
N THR A 97 -21.85 12.78 -8.99
CA THR A 97 -23.22 12.51 -8.57
C THR A 97 -23.68 11.13 -9.06
N LEU A 98 -24.65 10.55 -8.35
CA LEU A 98 -25.26 9.28 -8.76
C LEU A 98 -26.56 9.57 -9.52
N PRO A 99 -26.61 9.37 -10.85
CA PRO A 99 -27.81 9.61 -11.63
C PRO A 99 -28.93 8.64 -11.24
N ALA A 100 -30.17 9.08 -11.39
CA ALA A 100 -31.34 8.24 -11.08
C ALA A 100 -31.32 6.94 -11.89
N GLY A 101 -31.47 5.82 -11.21
CA GLY A 101 -31.49 4.49 -11.83
C GLY A 101 -30.12 3.94 -12.25
N LYS A 102 -29.03 4.63 -11.89
CA LYS A 102 -27.65 4.14 -12.13
C LYS A 102 -26.95 3.74 -10.82
N ASP A 103 -25.99 2.83 -10.93
CA ASP A 103 -25.15 2.39 -9.81
C ASP A 103 -23.79 3.10 -9.80
N ILE A 104 -23.39 3.71 -10.92
CA ILE A 104 -22.11 4.37 -11.11
C ILE A 104 -22.31 5.88 -11.15
N ARG A 105 -21.46 6.57 -10.38
CA ARG A 105 -21.43 8.03 -10.35
C ARG A 105 -20.90 8.60 -11.65
N GLU A 106 -21.37 9.80 -11.96
CA GLU A 106 -20.96 10.54 -13.16
C GLU A 106 -20.61 11.99 -12.81
N LYS A 107 -19.69 12.55 -13.57
CA LYS A 107 -19.32 13.96 -13.55
C LYS A 107 -19.15 14.44 -15.00
N ASN A 108 -19.87 15.49 -15.38
CA ASN A 108 -19.86 16.01 -16.75
C ASN A 108 -20.13 14.93 -17.83
N GLY A 109 -21.04 13.99 -17.53
CA GLY A 109 -21.38 12.88 -18.43
C GLY A 109 -20.34 11.74 -18.49
N GLN A 110 -19.26 11.83 -17.72
CA GLN A 110 -18.24 10.78 -17.66
C GLN A 110 -18.46 9.92 -16.42
N PRO A 111 -18.51 8.58 -16.56
CA PRO A 111 -18.64 7.68 -15.44
C PRO A 111 -17.38 7.64 -14.58
N LEU A 112 -17.53 7.43 -13.27
CA LEU A 112 -16.44 7.21 -12.32
C LEU A 112 -15.87 5.81 -12.55
N ARG A 113 -14.99 5.67 -13.54
CA ARG A 113 -14.36 4.41 -13.94
C ARG A 113 -12.86 4.48 -13.76
N ILE A 114 -12.30 3.43 -13.13
CA ILE A 114 -10.88 3.36 -12.78
C ILE A 114 -10.36 1.97 -13.12
N GLU A 115 -9.20 1.88 -13.77
CA GLU A 115 -8.50 0.61 -13.98
C GLU A 115 -7.65 0.26 -12.77
N LEU A 116 -7.74 -1.00 -12.31
CA LEU A 116 -6.85 -1.59 -11.30
C LEU A 116 -5.98 -2.65 -11.96
N SER A 117 -4.70 -2.38 -12.08
CA SER A 117 -3.72 -3.26 -12.73
C SER A 117 -3.01 -4.17 -11.71
N PHE A 118 -2.85 -5.44 -12.05
CA PHE A 118 -2.16 -6.43 -11.23
C PHE A 118 -1.60 -7.58 -12.07
N ILE A 119 -0.65 -8.34 -11.53
CA ILE A 119 -0.11 -9.54 -12.17
C ILE A 119 -1.16 -10.62 -12.13
N GLY A 120 -1.69 -11.01 -13.30
CA GLY A 120 -2.84 -11.89 -13.45
C GLY A 120 -2.61 -13.33 -12.95
N THR A 121 -1.34 -13.76 -12.88
CA THR A 121 -0.95 -15.07 -12.33
C THR A 121 -0.83 -15.07 -10.81
N ASP A 122 -0.83 -13.90 -10.16
CA ASP A 122 -0.84 -13.78 -8.71
C ASP A 122 -2.28 -13.89 -8.17
N ALA A 123 -2.62 -15.10 -7.71
CA ALA A 123 -3.95 -15.40 -7.17
C ALA A 123 -4.31 -14.52 -5.95
N LEU A 124 -3.32 -14.11 -5.17
CA LEU A 124 -3.56 -13.28 -4.01
C LEU A 124 -3.93 -11.85 -4.42
N SER A 125 -3.17 -11.23 -5.30
CA SER A 125 -3.50 -9.91 -5.87
C SER A 125 -4.85 -9.92 -6.56
N LYS A 126 -5.19 -11.01 -7.29
CA LYS A 126 -6.51 -11.16 -7.91
C LYS A 126 -7.63 -11.18 -6.88
N SER A 127 -7.51 -11.97 -5.82
CA SER A 127 -8.52 -12.04 -4.74
C SER A 127 -8.70 -10.70 -4.04
N MET A 128 -7.60 -10.00 -3.75
CA MET A 128 -7.66 -8.65 -3.18
C MET A 128 -8.32 -7.66 -4.14
N ALA A 129 -8.00 -7.72 -5.43
CA ALA A 129 -8.58 -6.84 -6.44
C ALA A 129 -10.09 -7.00 -6.56
N GLU A 130 -10.61 -8.23 -6.50
CA GLU A 130 -12.04 -8.54 -6.54
C GLU A 130 -12.78 -7.98 -5.31
N ILE A 131 -12.19 -8.08 -4.12
CA ILE A 131 -12.75 -7.47 -2.90
C ILE A 131 -12.76 -5.95 -3.00
N ILE A 132 -11.65 -5.35 -3.43
CA ILE A 132 -11.54 -3.90 -3.62
C ILE A 132 -12.54 -3.40 -4.66
N GLN A 133 -12.71 -4.10 -5.78
CA GLN A 133 -13.72 -3.79 -6.78
C GLN A 133 -15.12 -3.75 -6.18
N ALA A 134 -15.48 -4.77 -5.37
CA ALA A 134 -16.78 -4.85 -4.72
C ALA A 134 -17.00 -3.69 -3.73
N ASP A 135 -16.01 -3.38 -2.92
CA ASP A 135 -16.07 -2.25 -1.97
C ASP A 135 -16.22 -0.91 -2.69
N MET A 136 -15.46 -0.67 -3.75
CA MET A 136 -15.53 0.57 -4.54
C MET A 136 -16.86 0.70 -5.29
N ARG A 137 -17.47 -0.42 -5.71
CA ARG A 137 -18.80 -0.41 -6.30
C ARG A 137 -19.87 0.14 -5.35
N GLN A 138 -19.75 -0.12 -4.05
CA GLN A 138 -20.68 0.39 -3.03
C GLN A 138 -20.70 1.93 -2.93
N ILE A 139 -19.64 2.59 -3.32
CA ILE A 139 -19.58 4.05 -3.35
C ILE A 139 -19.88 4.65 -4.74
N GLY A 140 -20.21 3.81 -5.72
CA GLY A 140 -20.54 4.21 -7.08
C GLY A 140 -19.34 4.36 -8.01
N ALA A 141 -18.21 3.71 -7.70
CA ALA A 141 -17.05 3.64 -8.58
C ALA A 141 -17.01 2.30 -9.33
N ASP A 142 -16.82 2.35 -10.64
CA ASP A 142 -16.66 1.19 -11.52
C ASP A 142 -15.18 0.88 -11.69
N VAL A 143 -14.71 -0.21 -11.09
CA VAL A 143 -13.31 -0.63 -11.19
C VAL A 143 -13.16 -1.75 -12.21
N SER A 144 -12.38 -1.48 -13.26
CA SER A 144 -12.01 -2.48 -14.27
C SER A 144 -10.73 -3.21 -13.83
N LEU A 145 -10.81 -4.53 -13.66
CA LEU A 145 -9.68 -5.36 -13.26
C LEU A 145 -8.82 -5.71 -14.46
N ILE A 146 -7.56 -5.31 -14.47
CA ILE A 146 -6.58 -5.54 -15.53
C ILE A 146 -5.50 -6.50 -15.02
N GLY A 147 -5.77 -7.79 -15.14
CA GLY A 147 -4.82 -8.85 -14.82
C GLY A 147 -4.05 -9.25 -16.08
N GLU A 148 -2.77 -8.92 -16.14
CA GLU A 148 -1.88 -9.20 -17.26
C GLU A 148 -0.64 -9.99 -16.80
N GLU A 149 0.18 -10.43 -17.74
CA GLU A 149 1.49 -11.00 -17.44
C GLU A 149 2.39 -9.98 -16.78
N GLU A 150 3.33 -10.44 -15.97
CA GLU A 150 4.22 -9.61 -15.17
C GLU A 150 4.97 -8.55 -16.01
N SER A 151 5.50 -8.95 -17.17
CA SER A 151 6.18 -8.03 -18.10
C SER A 151 5.28 -6.91 -18.61
N SER A 152 3.99 -7.20 -18.86
CA SER A 152 2.99 -6.23 -19.29
C SER A 152 2.64 -5.26 -18.16
N ILE A 153 2.54 -5.76 -16.91
CA ILE A 153 2.32 -4.93 -15.74
C ILE A 153 3.49 -3.98 -15.50
N TYR A 154 4.73 -4.46 -15.63
CA TYR A 154 5.91 -3.58 -15.54
C TYR A 154 5.96 -2.55 -16.67
N ALA A 155 5.51 -2.89 -17.87
CA ALA A 155 5.38 -1.91 -18.95
C ALA A 155 4.32 -0.85 -18.62
N ARG A 156 3.14 -1.24 -18.08
CA ARG A 156 2.12 -0.29 -17.61
C ARG A 156 2.66 0.64 -16.53
N GLN A 157 3.40 0.08 -15.58
CA GLN A 157 4.05 0.81 -14.50
C GLN A 157 5.01 1.88 -15.04
N ARG A 158 5.94 1.48 -15.91
CA ARG A 158 6.94 2.37 -16.51
C ARG A 158 6.30 3.50 -17.35
N ASP A 159 5.23 3.16 -18.06
CA ASP A 159 4.58 4.08 -18.99
C ASP A 159 3.44 4.90 -18.35
N GLY A 160 3.16 4.71 -17.04
CA GLY A 160 2.06 5.37 -16.32
C GLY A 160 0.67 4.96 -16.82
N ARG A 161 0.53 3.79 -17.48
CA ARG A 161 -0.73 3.31 -18.05
C ARG A 161 -1.57 2.54 -17.04
N PHE A 162 -1.90 3.19 -15.91
CA PHE A 162 -2.76 2.66 -14.86
C PHE A 162 -3.54 3.79 -14.20
N GLY A 163 -4.73 3.50 -13.67
CA GLY A 163 -5.43 4.36 -12.72
C GLY A 163 -4.99 4.03 -11.30
N MET A 164 -5.06 2.74 -10.98
CA MET A 164 -4.53 2.14 -9.75
C MET A 164 -3.65 0.95 -10.13
N ILE A 165 -2.61 0.70 -9.36
CA ILE A 165 -1.74 -0.48 -9.54
C ILE A 165 -1.33 -1.04 -8.18
N PHE A 166 -1.36 -2.38 -8.03
CA PHE A 166 -0.77 -3.00 -6.85
C PHE A 166 0.71 -2.71 -6.76
N HIS A 167 1.13 -2.32 -5.58
CA HIS A 167 2.50 -1.99 -5.29
C HIS A 167 2.85 -2.39 -3.85
N ARG A 168 4.14 -2.45 -3.56
CA ARG A 168 4.65 -2.83 -2.26
C ARG A 168 5.90 -2.03 -1.95
N THR A 169 6.05 -1.60 -0.69
CA THR A 169 7.33 -1.04 -0.25
C THR A 169 8.39 -2.14 -0.23
N TRP A 170 9.64 -1.75 -0.38
CA TRP A 170 10.78 -2.65 -0.42
C TRP A 170 12.01 -1.98 0.19
N GLY A 171 13.05 -2.74 0.39
CA GLY A 171 14.29 -2.28 1.02
C GLY A 171 14.46 -2.86 2.41
N ALA A 172 15.59 -2.59 3.01
CA ALA A 172 15.88 -3.02 4.37
C ALA A 172 14.95 -2.29 5.35
N PRO A 173 14.52 -2.92 6.47
CA PRO A 173 13.57 -2.33 7.42
C PRO A 173 14.20 -1.22 8.28
N TYR A 174 15.31 -0.63 7.86
CA TYR A 174 16.07 0.33 8.64
C TYR A 174 15.58 1.75 8.54
N ASP A 175 15.13 2.15 7.35
CA ASP A 175 14.51 3.46 7.11
C ASP A 175 13.76 3.46 5.75
N PRO A 176 12.98 4.52 5.46
CA PRO A 176 12.25 4.63 4.20
C PRO A 176 13.10 4.87 2.95
N HIS A 177 14.38 5.16 3.09
CA HIS A 177 15.26 5.68 2.05
C HIS A 177 15.28 4.84 0.77
N ALA A 178 15.47 3.52 0.89
CA ALA A 178 15.57 2.64 -0.27
C ALA A 178 14.32 2.75 -1.17
N PHE A 179 13.14 2.73 -0.56
CA PHE A 179 11.88 2.86 -1.28
C PHE A 179 11.66 4.30 -1.79
N LEU A 180 11.91 5.33 -0.97
CA LEU A 180 11.73 6.72 -1.40
C LEU A 180 12.62 7.10 -2.59
N SER A 181 13.82 6.53 -2.69
CA SER A 181 14.70 6.77 -3.83
C SER A 181 14.09 6.32 -5.16
N SER A 182 13.26 5.28 -5.17
CA SER A 182 12.56 4.79 -6.37
C SER A 182 11.53 5.78 -6.91
N MET A 183 11.01 6.66 -6.06
CA MET A 183 10.06 7.70 -6.44
C MET A 183 10.64 8.71 -7.44
N ARG A 184 11.98 8.78 -7.54
CA ARG A 184 12.72 9.64 -8.47
C ARG A 184 13.12 8.94 -9.77
N VAL A 185 12.76 7.67 -9.93
CA VAL A 185 13.16 6.84 -11.09
C VAL A 185 11.96 6.68 -12.02
N PRO A 186 12.01 7.22 -13.25
CA PRO A 186 10.86 7.25 -14.17
C PRO A 186 10.22 5.90 -14.49
N SER A 187 10.97 4.80 -14.38
CA SER A 187 10.47 3.45 -14.65
C SER A 187 9.64 2.85 -13.51
N HIS A 188 9.57 3.51 -12.36
CA HIS A 188 8.83 3.00 -11.19
C HIS A 188 7.40 3.53 -11.13
N ALA A 189 6.47 2.73 -10.59
CA ALA A 189 5.08 3.09 -10.37
C ALA A 189 4.95 4.35 -9.52
N ASP A 190 5.79 4.51 -8.50
CA ASP A 190 5.81 5.64 -7.59
C ASP A 190 6.07 6.96 -8.30
N PHE A 191 7.06 6.99 -9.20
CA PHE A 191 7.35 8.15 -10.03
C PHE A 191 6.13 8.53 -10.87
N GLN A 192 5.54 7.55 -11.56
CA GLN A 192 4.41 7.76 -12.45
C GLN A 192 3.13 8.15 -11.67
N ALA A 193 2.90 7.53 -10.51
CA ALA A 193 1.77 7.87 -9.65
C ALA A 193 1.81 9.32 -9.18
N GLN A 194 2.98 9.88 -8.96
CA GLN A 194 3.18 11.22 -8.43
C GLN A 194 3.24 12.34 -9.49
N GLN A 195 3.21 12.00 -10.79
CA GLN A 195 3.43 13.00 -11.86
C GLN A 195 2.38 14.13 -11.92
N GLY A 196 1.19 13.92 -11.39
CA GLY A 196 0.15 14.96 -11.32
C GLY A 196 0.22 15.85 -10.07
N LEU A 197 1.13 15.57 -9.12
CA LEU A 197 1.29 16.39 -7.93
C LEU A 197 2.02 17.69 -8.24
N ALA A 198 1.46 18.82 -7.78
CA ALA A 198 2.12 20.11 -7.88
C ALA A 198 3.46 20.14 -7.12
N ASP A 199 3.53 19.41 -6.01
CA ASP A 199 4.69 19.34 -5.12
C ASP A 199 5.71 18.25 -5.52
N LYS A 200 5.51 17.56 -6.66
CA LYS A 200 6.44 16.51 -7.09
C LYS A 200 7.90 16.96 -7.15
N PRO A 201 8.24 18.15 -7.70
CA PRO A 201 9.62 18.63 -7.70
C PRO A 201 10.20 18.84 -6.30
N LEU A 202 9.36 19.28 -5.35
CA LEU A 202 9.77 19.47 -3.96
C LEU A 202 10.02 18.13 -3.26
N ILE A 203 9.11 17.16 -3.44
CA ILE A 203 9.27 15.79 -2.91
C ILE A 203 10.59 15.19 -3.41
N ASP A 204 10.88 15.29 -4.70
CA ASP A 204 12.11 14.76 -5.30
C ASP A 204 13.37 15.43 -4.75
N LYS A 205 13.31 16.75 -4.53
CA LYS A 205 14.39 17.52 -3.90
C LYS A 205 14.63 17.05 -2.47
N GLU A 206 13.57 16.98 -1.65
CA GLU A 206 13.65 16.57 -0.25
C GLU A 206 14.17 15.12 -0.10
N ILE A 207 13.75 14.20 -0.99
CA ILE A 207 14.32 12.83 -1.04
C ILE A 207 15.84 12.89 -1.29
N GLY A 208 16.29 13.74 -2.20
CA GLY A 208 17.73 13.94 -2.44
C GLY A 208 18.47 14.49 -1.23
N GLU A 209 17.86 15.42 -0.51
CA GLU A 209 18.45 16.03 0.70
C GLU A 209 18.53 15.03 1.86
N VAL A 210 17.51 14.17 2.04
CA VAL A 210 17.54 13.07 3.04
C VAL A 210 18.77 12.21 2.86
N LEU A 211 19.16 11.93 1.60
CA LEU A 211 20.32 11.08 1.28
C LEU A 211 21.65 11.77 1.56
N ALA A 212 21.69 13.08 1.46
CA ALA A 212 22.90 13.87 1.55
C ALA A 212 23.17 14.39 2.97
N THR A 213 22.14 14.50 3.84
CA THR A 213 22.30 15.08 5.18
C THR A 213 22.87 14.09 6.19
N HIS A 214 23.79 14.58 7.03
CA HIS A 214 24.28 13.86 8.22
C HIS A 214 23.63 14.38 9.51
N ASP A 215 22.84 15.44 9.43
CA ASP A 215 22.10 16.00 10.57
C ASP A 215 20.81 15.19 10.79
N GLU A 216 20.73 14.53 11.93
CA GLU A 216 19.61 13.68 12.31
C GLU A 216 18.30 14.47 12.46
N THR A 217 18.36 15.68 13.01
CA THR A 217 17.18 16.54 13.16
C THR A 217 16.64 16.97 11.80
N GLN A 218 17.51 17.34 10.88
CA GLN A 218 17.15 17.66 9.51
C GLN A 218 16.57 16.44 8.79
N ARG A 219 17.16 15.27 8.97
CA ARG A 219 16.68 14.01 8.37
C ARG A 219 15.26 13.69 8.84
N GLN A 220 14.99 13.78 10.14
CA GLN A 220 13.65 13.56 10.69
C GLN A 220 12.63 14.56 10.15
N ALA A 221 13.00 15.82 9.99
CA ALA A 221 12.13 16.84 9.41
C ALA A 221 11.80 16.55 7.96
N LEU A 222 12.80 16.19 7.14
CA LEU A 222 12.60 15.85 5.73
C LEU A 222 11.70 14.62 5.55
N TYR A 223 11.91 13.56 6.31
CA TYR A 223 11.02 12.39 6.27
C TYR A 223 9.59 12.74 6.68
N ARG A 224 9.42 13.56 7.71
CA ARG A 224 8.11 14.04 8.13
C ARG A 224 7.40 14.77 6.99
N ASP A 225 8.07 15.70 6.34
CA ASP A 225 7.50 16.50 5.26
C ASP A 225 7.12 15.63 4.05
N ILE A 226 8.02 14.76 3.60
CA ILE A 226 7.78 13.85 2.47
C ILE A 226 6.59 12.94 2.77
N LEU A 227 6.61 12.24 3.90
CA LEU A 227 5.58 11.24 4.22
C LEU A 227 4.23 11.88 4.50
N THR A 228 4.21 13.08 5.12
CA THR A 228 2.96 13.81 5.36
C THR A 228 2.34 14.27 4.03
N ARG A 229 3.13 14.83 3.10
CA ARG A 229 2.63 15.23 1.76
C ARG A 229 2.04 14.05 1.01
N LEU A 230 2.76 12.93 0.93
CA LEU A 230 2.28 11.73 0.24
C LEU A 230 0.99 11.19 0.87
N HIS A 231 0.87 11.28 2.19
CA HIS A 231 -0.33 10.90 2.91
C HIS A 231 -1.49 11.86 2.64
N ASP A 232 -1.28 13.17 2.76
CA ASP A 232 -2.32 14.19 2.59
C ASP A 232 -2.84 14.21 1.16
N GLU A 233 -1.96 14.02 0.18
CA GLU A 233 -2.30 13.90 -1.24
C GLU A 233 -2.95 12.54 -1.61
N ALA A 234 -3.08 11.63 -0.64
CA ALA A 234 -3.66 10.30 -0.85
C ALA A 234 -3.10 9.58 -2.11
N VAL A 235 -1.80 9.70 -2.35
CA VAL A 235 -1.14 9.07 -3.52
C VAL A 235 -1.21 7.55 -3.42
N TYR A 236 -1.18 7.04 -2.20
CA TYR A 236 -1.27 5.62 -1.92
C TYR A 236 -2.55 5.29 -1.15
N LEU A 237 -3.05 4.07 -1.41
CA LEU A 237 -4.06 3.42 -0.59
C LEU A 237 -3.37 2.23 0.10
N PRO A 238 -2.82 2.42 1.32
CA PRO A 238 -2.22 1.34 2.08
C PRO A 238 -3.27 0.30 2.42
N ILE A 239 -2.93 -0.98 2.29
CA ILE A 239 -3.86 -2.11 2.53
C ILE A 239 -3.44 -2.85 3.80
N SER A 240 -2.22 -3.39 3.80
CA SER A 240 -1.73 -4.21 4.91
C SER A 240 -0.22 -4.09 5.11
N TYR A 241 0.20 -4.27 6.37
CA TYR A 241 1.60 -4.43 6.72
C TYR A 241 1.95 -5.91 6.75
N ILE A 242 3.00 -6.28 6.02
CA ILE A 242 3.52 -7.64 5.92
C ILE A 242 4.55 -7.88 7.01
N SER A 243 4.41 -9.01 7.70
CA SER A 243 5.41 -9.56 8.62
C SER A 243 6.05 -10.80 8.01
N MET A 244 7.31 -11.09 8.36
CA MET A 244 7.91 -12.38 8.08
C MET A 244 7.19 -13.46 8.90
N MET A 245 6.89 -14.57 8.25
CA MET A 245 6.21 -15.72 8.85
C MET A 245 7.21 -16.87 9.01
N VAL A 246 7.36 -17.35 10.23
CA VAL A 246 8.21 -18.52 10.53
C VAL A 246 7.36 -19.65 11.07
N VAL A 247 7.62 -20.84 10.58
CA VAL A 247 7.10 -22.10 11.13
C VAL A 247 8.28 -22.99 11.46
N SER A 248 8.36 -23.44 12.69
CA SER A 248 9.45 -24.29 13.19
C SER A 248 8.93 -25.45 14.02
N LYS A 249 9.82 -26.36 14.38
CA LYS A 249 9.57 -27.32 15.44
C LYS A 249 9.58 -26.61 16.79
N PRO A 250 8.70 -27.02 17.76
CA PRO A 250 8.64 -26.38 19.06
C PRO A 250 9.98 -26.39 19.83
N GLU A 251 10.81 -27.39 19.58
CA GLU A 251 12.12 -27.54 20.22
C GLU A 251 13.12 -26.43 19.85
N LEU A 252 12.86 -25.70 18.78
CA LEU A 252 13.70 -24.55 18.37
C LEU A 252 13.29 -23.23 19.05
N GLY A 253 12.13 -23.20 19.69
CA GLY A 253 11.62 -21.97 20.30
C GLY A 253 11.45 -20.83 19.31
N ASN A 254 11.72 -19.61 19.75
CA ASN A 254 11.66 -18.44 18.89
C ASN A 254 12.86 -18.38 17.96
N ILE A 255 12.58 -18.29 16.66
CA ILE A 255 13.59 -18.06 15.64
C ILE A 255 13.83 -16.55 15.55
N PRO A 256 15.06 -16.07 15.71
CA PRO A 256 15.36 -14.65 15.52
C PRO A 256 15.17 -14.25 14.06
N TYR A 257 14.76 -13.00 13.84
CA TYR A 257 14.63 -12.43 12.50
C TYR A 257 15.92 -11.71 12.13
N ALA A 258 16.44 -12.00 10.94
CA ALA A 258 17.48 -11.19 10.35
C ALA A 258 16.92 -9.81 9.92
N PRO A 259 17.77 -8.80 9.85
CA PRO A 259 17.37 -7.48 9.33
C PRO A 259 16.85 -7.53 7.89
N ILE A 260 17.33 -8.50 7.11
CA ILE A 260 16.94 -8.70 5.71
C ILE A 260 16.01 -9.90 5.62
N ALA A 261 14.83 -9.70 5.00
CA ALA A 261 13.76 -10.71 4.94
C ALA A 261 14.16 -12.02 4.24
N THR A 262 15.23 -12.02 3.45
CA THR A 262 15.74 -13.18 2.72
C THR A 262 16.78 -13.98 3.52
N GLU A 263 17.19 -13.50 4.69
CA GLU A 263 18.20 -14.14 5.52
C GLU A 263 17.57 -14.89 6.70
N ILE A 264 18.09 -16.06 6.99
CA ILE A 264 17.77 -16.82 8.21
C ILE A 264 19.06 -16.86 9.04
N PRO A 265 19.07 -16.28 10.25
CA PRO A 265 20.26 -16.22 11.09
C PRO A 265 20.48 -17.58 11.80
N PHE A 266 20.86 -18.60 11.05
CA PHE A 266 21.02 -19.98 11.55
C PHE A 266 21.92 -20.07 12.78
N GLU A 267 22.98 -19.24 12.86
CA GLU A 267 23.93 -19.19 13.97
C GLU A 267 23.30 -18.74 15.30
N GLN A 268 22.15 -18.09 15.23
CA GLN A 268 21.40 -17.61 16.41
C GLN A 268 20.28 -18.56 16.84
N ILE A 269 19.95 -19.56 16.02
CA ILE A 269 18.91 -20.55 16.34
C ILE A 269 19.46 -21.51 17.40
N LYS A 270 18.78 -21.58 18.54
CA LYS A 270 19.17 -22.46 19.66
C LYS A 270 17.98 -23.33 20.04
N PRO A 271 18.24 -24.63 20.28
CA PRO A 271 17.20 -25.48 20.88
C PRO A 271 16.77 -24.95 22.25
N VAL A 272 15.48 -25.04 22.52
CA VAL A 272 14.96 -24.81 23.87
C VAL A 272 15.52 -25.91 24.76
N LYS A 273 16.21 -25.55 25.85
CA LYS A 273 16.65 -26.54 26.82
C LYS A 273 15.43 -27.21 27.45
N PRO A 274 15.42 -28.53 27.57
CA PRO A 274 14.35 -29.29 28.21
C PRO A 274 14.13 -28.87 29.66
#